data_b2b7124a315e5effdd83892918e61658
#
_entry.id   b2b7124a315e5effdd83892918e61658
#
_cell.length_a   1.000
_cell.length_b   1.000
_cell.length_c   1.000
_cell.angle_alpha   90.00
_cell.angle_beta   90.00
_cell.angle_gamma   90.00
#
_symmetry.space_group_name_H-M   'P 1'
#
loop_
_entity.id
_entity.type
_entity.pdbx_description
1 polymer ?
#
loop_
_entity_poly.entity_id
_entity_poly.type
_entity_poly.pdbx_seq_one_letter_code
_entity_poly.pdbx_strand_id
1 'polypeptide(L)'
;MAAALLVIDVQRALLDELAPDRSAAFVDTLKHVLEDARATGCPVVYVRHDGSPYELLPGTPGWEVATEIAPLPGEPIVEKRFRDAFRETNLADVLSTLGVDELFVSGMQTEFCVDATVREAERRGFRVTLVEDAHATSPGGGLTEEQIRSHMHRVLRDEIARIVPSGELFESLRKVTSE
;
A
#
# COMPACT_ATOMS: atom_id res chain seq x y z
N MET A 1 -5.12 -1.43 20.20
CA MET A 1 -4.56 -0.60 19.12
C MET A 1 -5.11 -1.16 17.83
N ALA A 2 -5.73 -0.33 17.01
CA ALA A 2 -6.36 -0.80 15.78
C ALA A 2 -5.50 -0.40 14.58
N ALA A 3 -5.25 -1.35 13.68
CA ALA A 3 -4.48 -1.13 12.47
C ALA A 3 -5.37 -1.21 11.23
N ALA A 4 -4.97 -0.58 10.13
CA ALA A 4 -5.56 -0.77 8.81
C ALA A 4 -4.47 -1.05 7.76
N LEU A 5 -4.79 -1.89 6.79
CA LEU A 5 -3.95 -2.12 5.62
C LEU A 5 -4.31 -1.10 4.54
N LEU A 6 -3.33 -0.31 4.11
CA LEU A 6 -3.41 0.56 2.94
C LEU A 6 -2.82 -0.14 1.72
N VAL A 7 -3.61 -0.26 0.65
CA VAL A 7 -3.18 -0.80 -0.65
C VAL A 7 -3.14 0.36 -1.64
N ILE A 8 -1.94 0.86 -1.96
CA ILE A 8 -1.74 2.09 -2.72
C ILE A 8 -1.48 1.79 -4.18
N ASP A 9 -2.31 2.31 -5.07
CA ASP A 9 -2.12 2.40 -6.52
C ASP A 9 -1.74 1.08 -7.22
N VAL A 10 -2.27 -0.05 -6.77
CA VAL A 10 -2.04 -1.34 -7.44
C VAL A 10 -3.01 -1.48 -8.61
N GLN A 11 -2.83 -0.58 -9.58
CA GLN A 11 -3.64 -0.45 -10.78
C GLN A 11 -2.99 -1.17 -11.95
N ARG A 12 -3.81 -1.64 -12.89
CA ARG A 12 -3.34 -2.49 -13.99
C ARG A 12 -2.20 -1.83 -14.79
N ALA A 13 -2.33 -0.56 -15.15
CA ALA A 13 -1.30 0.13 -15.93
C ALA A 13 0.06 0.20 -15.19
N LEU A 14 0.07 0.36 -13.86
CA LEU A 14 1.29 0.37 -13.09
C LEU A 14 1.92 -1.02 -12.94
N LEU A 15 1.08 -2.05 -12.81
CA LEU A 15 1.55 -3.44 -12.82
C LEU A 15 2.18 -3.85 -14.15
N ASP A 16 1.65 -3.32 -15.26
CA ASP A 16 2.16 -3.59 -16.61
C ASP A 16 3.55 -2.94 -16.87
N GLU A 17 3.97 -2.00 -16.01
CA GLU A 17 5.33 -1.45 -16.03
C GLU A 17 6.39 -2.40 -15.43
N LEU A 18 5.96 -3.38 -14.64
CA LEU A 18 6.84 -4.39 -14.06
C LEU A 18 7.12 -5.51 -15.07
N ALA A 19 8.27 -6.19 -14.91
CA ALA A 19 8.48 -7.45 -15.61
C ALA A 19 7.38 -8.47 -15.21
N PRO A 20 6.88 -9.30 -16.13
CA PRO A 20 5.71 -10.16 -15.88
C PRO A 20 5.86 -11.09 -14.66
N ASP A 21 7.04 -11.66 -14.44
CA ASP A 21 7.34 -12.50 -13.29
C ASP A 21 7.36 -11.72 -11.97
N ARG A 22 7.82 -10.47 -12.00
CA ARG A 22 7.82 -9.57 -10.84
C ARG A 22 6.41 -9.11 -10.52
N SER A 23 5.63 -8.73 -11.53
CA SER A 23 4.22 -8.38 -11.36
C SER A 23 3.43 -9.51 -10.73
N ALA A 24 3.59 -10.74 -11.25
CA ALA A 24 2.93 -11.93 -10.71
C ALA A 24 3.33 -12.20 -9.24
N ALA A 25 4.63 -12.19 -8.93
CA ALA A 25 5.10 -12.42 -7.56
C ALA A 25 4.60 -11.35 -6.58
N PHE A 26 4.59 -10.08 -6.99
CA PHE A 26 4.08 -8.98 -6.18
C PHE A 26 2.57 -9.13 -5.91
N VAL A 27 1.79 -9.44 -6.94
CA VAL A 27 0.34 -9.67 -6.80
C VAL A 27 0.06 -10.88 -5.90
N ASP A 28 0.83 -11.95 -6.01
CA ASP A 28 0.68 -13.13 -5.14
C ASP A 28 1.01 -12.80 -3.68
N THR A 29 2.05 -12.04 -3.41
CA THR A 29 2.34 -11.54 -2.05
C THR A 29 1.17 -10.70 -1.52
N LEU A 30 0.65 -9.77 -2.31
CA LEU A 30 -0.49 -8.94 -1.89
C LEU A 30 -1.76 -9.75 -1.62
N LYS A 31 -2.04 -10.81 -2.38
CA LYS A 31 -3.17 -11.71 -2.08
C LYS A 31 -3.06 -12.29 -0.67
N HIS A 32 -1.90 -12.82 -0.30
CA HIS A 32 -1.68 -13.37 1.03
C HIS A 32 -1.83 -12.31 2.13
N VAL A 33 -1.27 -11.10 1.91
CA VAL A 33 -1.43 -9.97 2.84
C VAL A 33 -2.90 -9.59 3.02
N LEU A 34 -3.67 -9.54 1.93
CA LEU A 34 -5.10 -9.25 1.97
C LEU A 34 -5.92 -10.35 2.66
N GLU A 35 -5.61 -11.62 2.37
CA GLU A 35 -6.24 -12.76 3.03
C GLU A 35 -6.01 -12.72 4.54
N ASP A 36 -4.78 -12.49 4.98
CA ASP A 36 -4.41 -12.37 6.38
C ASP A 36 -5.07 -11.15 7.06
N ALA A 37 -5.10 -9.99 6.40
CA ALA A 37 -5.78 -8.80 6.91
C ALA A 37 -7.27 -9.08 7.14
N ARG A 38 -7.95 -9.64 6.16
CA ARG A 38 -9.36 -9.99 6.23
C ARG A 38 -9.65 -11.06 7.29
N ALA A 39 -8.80 -12.08 7.38
CA ALA A 39 -8.93 -13.15 8.37
C ALA A 39 -8.74 -12.65 9.81
N THR A 40 -7.93 -11.62 10.03
CA THR A 40 -7.70 -11.01 11.35
C THR A 40 -8.66 -9.85 11.66
N GLY A 41 -9.57 -9.51 10.73
CA GLY A 41 -10.47 -8.37 10.88
C GLY A 41 -9.77 -7.01 10.77
N CYS A 42 -8.54 -6.97 10.23
CA CYS A 42 -7.85 -5.73 9.93
C CYS A 42 -8.51 -5.05 8.73
N PRO A 43 -9.07 -3.82 8.88
CA PRO A 43 -9.66 -3.09 7.78
C PRO A 43 -8.69 -2.90 6.62
N VAL A 44 -9.20 -3.05 5.38
CA VAL A 44 -8.45 -2.78 4.16
C VAL A 44 -8.98 -1.51 3.52
N VAL A 45 -8.09 -0.58 3.20
CA VAL A 45 -8.40 0.66 2.51
C VAL A 45 -7.58 0.72 1.23
N TYR A 46 -8.27 0.82 0.10
CA TYR A 46 -7.62 1.00 -1.18
C TYR A 46 -7.41 2.48 -1.49
N VAL A 47 -6.28 2.78 -2.09
CA VAL A 47 -6.00 4.09 -2.66
C VAL A 47 -5.78 3.91 -4.15
N ARG A 48 -6.43 4.75 -4.96
CA ARG A 48 -6.38 4.69 -6.42
C ARG A 48 -5.99 6.05 -6.98
N HIS A 49 -4.97 6.08 -7.82
CA HIS A 49 -4.51 7.30 -8.48
C HIS A 49 -5.38 7.61 -9.69
N ASP A 50 -5.73 8.88 -9.83
CA ASP A 50 -6.53 9.43 -10.93
C ASP A 50 -5.71 10.48 -11.68
N GLY A 51 -5.44 10.24 -12.97
CA GLY A 51 -4.82 11.19 -13.88
C GLY A 51 -3.30 11.10 -14.05
N SER A 52 -2.70 12.25 -14.26
CA SER A 52 -1.26 12.43 -14.52
C SER A 52 -0.42 12.12 -13.26
N PRO A 53 0.83 11.63 -13.39
CA PRO A 53 1.59 11.51 -14.65
C PRO A 53 1.39 10.18 -15.41
N TYR A 54 0.62 9.22 -14.88
CA TYR A 54 0.55 7.85 -15.38
C TYR A 54 -0.57 7.60 -16.39
N GLU A 55 -1.25 8.64 -16.86
CA GLU A 55 -2.42 8.53 -17.75
C GLU A 55 -3.52 7.58 -17.22
N LEU A 56 -3.65 7.50 -15.90
CA LEU A 56 -4.64 6.69 -15.22
C LEU A 56 -6.01 7.38 -15.29
N LEU A 57 -6.65 7.22 -16.44
CA LEU A 57 -7.93 7.88 -16.70
C LEU A 57 -9.09 7.04 -16.16
N PRO A 58 -9.97 7.62 -15.32
CA PRO A 58 -11.14 6.93 -14.79
C PRO A 58 -11.95 6.20 -15.86
N GLY A 59 -12.33 4.96 -15.56
CA GLY A 59 -13.11 4.11 -16.46
C GLY A 59 -12.30 3.41 -17.56
N THR A 60 -10.96 3.57 -17.58
CA THR A 60 -10.10 2.77 -18.46
C THR A 60 -9.63 1.49 -17.77
N PRO A 61 -9.35 0.40 -18.51
CA PRO A 61 -8.84 -0.84 -17.92
C PRO A 61 -7.53 -0.64 -17.12
N GLY A 62 -6.66 0.26 -17.56
CA GLY A 62 -5.40 0.56 -16.86
C GLY A 62 -5.58 1.27 -15.51
N TRP A 63 -6.66 2.01 -15.36
CA TRP A 63 -7.01 2.72 -14.13
C TRP A 63 -7.57 1.78 -13.03
N GLU A 64 -8.20 0.68 -13.41
CA GLU A 64 -8.81 -0.23 -12.45
C GLU A 64 -7.76 -0.91 -11.56
N VAL A 65 -8.14 -1.14 -10.30
CA VAL A 65 -7.38 -2.03 -9.40
C VAL A 65 -7.29 -3.42 -10.04
N ALA A 66 -6.14 -4.04 -9.93
CA ALA A 66 -5.94 -5.38 -10.50
C ALA A 66 -7.00 -6.36 -9.97
N THR A 67 -7.62 -7.09 -10.89
CA THR A 67 -8.77 -7.96 -10.59
C THR A 67 -8.44 -9.03 -9.54
N GLU A 68 -7.19 -9.49 -9.53
CA GLU A 68 -6.67 -10.52 -8.63
C GLU A 68 -6.67 -10.10 -7.17
N ILE A 69 -6.67 -8.79 -6.91
CA ILE A 69 -6.64 -8.16 -5.58
C ILE A 69 -7.77 -7.13 -5.43
N ALA A 70 -8.83 -7.27 -6.18
CA ALA A 70 -9.94 -6.32 -6.16
C ALA A 70 -10.52 -6.14 -4.75
N PRO A 71 -10.96 -4.92 -4.40
CA PRO A 71 -11.61 -4.66 -3.12
C PRO A 71 -12.90 -5.47 -2.98
N LEU A 72 -13.15 -5.96 -1.77
CA LEU A 72 -14.42 -6.59 -1.42
C LEU A 72 -15.51 -5.54 -1.15
N PRO A 73 -16.79 -5.93 -1.23
CA PRO A 73 -17.89 -5.04 -0.85
C PRO A 73 -17.71 -4.51 0.58
N GLY A 74 -17.71 -3.19 0.73
CA GLY A 74 -17.49 -2.51 2.01
C GLY A 74 -16.05 -2.06 2.28
N GLU A 75 -15.07 -2.51 1.50
CA GLU A 75 -13.72 -1.97 1.58
C GLU A 75 -13.66 -0.61 0.85
N PRO A 76 -13.30 0.48 1.53
CA PRO A 76 -13.30 1.81 0.93
C PRO A 76 -12.20 1.96 -0.13
N ILE A 77 -12.51 2.74 -1.17
CA ILE A 77 -11.55 3.18 -2.19
C ILE A 77 -11.43 4.70 -2.08
N VAL A 78 -10.23 5.18 -1.85
CA VAL A 78 -9.91 6.62 -1.82
C VAL A 78 -9.25 7.00 -3.14
N GLU A 79 -9.82 7.93 -3.87
CA GLU A 79 -9.26 8.45 -5.11
C GLU A 79 -8.37 9.66 -4.83
N LYS A 80 -7.17 9.69 -5.44
CA LYS A 80 -6.20 10.76 -5.27
C LYS A 80 -5.62 11.24 -6.60
N ARG A 81 -5.11 12.46 -6.61
CA ARG A 81 -4.43 13.09 -7.76
C ARG A 81 -2.98 13.46 -7.48
N PHE A 82 -2.53 13.27 -6.26
CA PHE A 82 -1.16 13.56 -5.82
C PHE A 82 -0.48 12.28 -5.35
N ARG A 83 0.83 12.30 -5.20
CA ARG A 83 1.57 11.15 -4.66
C ARG A 83 1.16 10.82 -3.23
N ASP A 84 1.01 11.83 -2.42
CA ASP A 84 0.51 11.71 -1.04
C ASP A 84 -0.99 11.40 -1.04
N ALA A 85 -1.37 10.27 -0.43
CA ALA A 85 -2.74 9.80 -0.38
C ALA A 85 -3.65 10.61 0.57
N PHE A 86 -3.07 11.42 1.44
CA PHE A 86 -3.85 12.30 2.32
C PHE A 86 -4.16 13.65 1.68
N ARG A 87 -3.40 14.03 0.64
CA ARG A 87 -3.51 15.34 0.03
C ARG A 87 -4.78 15.47 -0.81
N GLU A 88 -5.69 16.35 -0.38
CA GLU A 88 -6.95 16.67 -1.06
C GLU A 88 -7.84 15.43 -1.27
N THR A 89 -7.86 14.53 -0.26
CA THR A 89 -8.67 13.31 -0.25
C THR A 89 -9.45 13.20 1.07
N ASN A 90 -10.33 12.22 1.15
CA ASN A 90 -11.04 11.86 2.38
C ASN A 90 -10.35 10.74 3.18
N LEU A 91 -9.08 10.40 2.90
CA LEU A 91 -8.40 9.29 3.57
C LEU A 91 -8.36 9.46 5.09
N ALA A 92 -8.08 10.68 5.58
CA ALA A 92 -8.04 10.95 7.01
C ALA A 92 -9.39 10.68 7.69
N ASP A 93 -10.50 11.06 7.05
CA ASP A 93 -11.86 10.83 7.57
C ASP A 93 -12.22 9.34 7.58
N VAL A 94 -11.84 8.60 6.52
CA VAL A 94 -12.00 7.15 6.44
C VAL A 94 -11.25 6.46 7.58
N LEU A 95 -9.98 6.79 7.79
CA LEU A 95 -9.16 6.20 8.86
C LEU A 95 -9.68 6.58 10.25
N SER A 96 -10.14 7.81 10.43
CA SER A 96 -10.77 8.26 11.66
C SER A 96 -12.04 7.48 11.97
N THR A 97 -12.89 7.25 10.96
CA THR A 97 -14.12 6.45 11.10
C THR A 97 -13.82 5.01 11.49
N LEU A 98 -12.73 4.44 10.99
CA LEU A 98 -12.26 3.11 11.34
C LEU A 98 -11.59 3.05 12.72
N GLY A 99 -11.30 4.20 13.33
CA GLY A 99 -10.68 4.30 14.65
C GLY A 99 -9.25 3.73 14.72
N VAL A 100 -8.50 3.78 13.62
CA VAL A 100 -7.16 3.20 13.53
C VAL A 100 -6.07 4.21 13.89
N ASP A 101 -5.01 3.73 14.51
CA ASP A 101 -3.83 4.48 14.92
C ASP A 101 -2.51 3.90 14.35
N GLU A 102 -2.61 2.81 13.60
CA GLU A 102 -1.49 2.17 12.90
C GLU A 102 -1.85 1.87 11.45
N LEU A 103 -0.91 2.07 10.54
CA LEU A 103 -1.06 1.77 9.12
C LEU A 103 -0.03 0.76 8.67
N PHE A 104 -0.52 -0.34 8.10
CA PHE A 104 0.29 -1.25 7.29
C PHE A 104 0.20 -0.78 5.85
N VAL A 105 1.33 -0.44 5.26
CA VAL A 105 1.37 0.17 3.92
C VAL A 105 1.96 -0.79 2.91
N SER A 106 1.25 -0.97 1.80
CA SER A 106 1.63 -1.76 0.64
C SER A 106 1.30 -1.02 -0.65
N GLY A 107 1.84 -1.46 -1.79
CA GLY A 107 1.43 -0.92 -3.09
C GLY A 107 2.54 -0.36 -3.96
N MET A 108 2.25 0.62 -4.79
CA MET A 108 3.11 1.17 -5.84
C MET A 108 3.03 2.70 -5.89
N GLN A 109 4.07 3.40 -6.40
CA GLN A 109 5.44 2.91 -6.58
C GLN A 109 6.24 3.31 -5.34
N THR A 110 7.21 2.49 -4.98
CA THR A 110 7.97 2.58 -3.71
C THR A 110 8.47 3.98 -3.39
N GLU A 111 9.21 4.62 -4.30
CA GLU A 111 9.86 5.92 -4.10
C GLU A 111 8.94 7.12 -4.40
N PHE A 112 7.69 6.84 -4.80
CA PHE A 112 6.71 7.87 -5.16
C PHE A 112 5.52 7.87 -4.21
N CYS A 113 4.42 7.23 -4.59
CA CYS A 113 3.17 7.29 -3.84
C CYS A 113 3.28 6.60 -2.48
N VAL A 114 4.04 5.51 -2.39
CA VAL A 114 4.28 4.80 -1.12
C VAL A 114 5.09 5.69 -0.19
N ASP A 115 6.27 6.19 -0.61
CA ASP A 115 7.12 7.06 0.22
C ASP A 115 6.37 8.31 0.69
N ALA A 116 5.72 9.03 -0.24
CA ALA A 116 4.99 10.25 0.10
C ALA A 116 3.88 10.01 1.14
N THR A 117 3.15 8.90 1.00
CA THR A 117 2.06 8.57 1.91
C THR A 117 2.58 8.10 3.28
N VAL A 118 3.65 7.30 3.31
CA VAL A 118 4.29 6.83 4.54
C VAL A 118 4.76 8.01 5.39
N ARG A 119 5.45 8.99 4.78
CA ARG A 119 5.93 10.19 5.49
C ARG A 119 4.79 11.06 6.00
N GLU A 120 3.76 11.26 5.21
CA GLU A 120 2.62 12.06 5.65
C GLU A 120 1.82 11.34 6.74
N ALA A 121 1.69 10.01 6.69
CA ALA A 121 1.06 9.23 7.73
C ALA A 121 1.79 9.38 9.07
N GLU A 122 3.12 9.23 9.08
CA GLU A 122 3.96 9.43 10.27
C GLU A 122 3.81 10.86 10.81
N ARG A 123 3.88 11.88 9.96
CA ARG A 123 3.70 13.29 10.34
C ARG A 123 2.33 13.57 10.97
N ARG A 124 1.31 12.80 10.61
CA ARG A 124 -0.04 12.86 11.19
C ARG A 124 -0.17 12.09 12.50
N GLY A 125 0.88 11.40 12.94
CA GLY A 125 0.92 10.67 14.20
C GLY A 125 0.49 9.21 14.12
N PHE A 126 0.30 8.66 12.91
CA PHE A 126 0.12 7.23 12.75
C PHE A 126 1.43 6.48 13.00
N ARG A 127 1.33 5.32 13.66
CA ARG A 127 2.41 4.34 13.56
C ARG A 127 2.36 3.72 12.17
N VAL A 128 3.49 3.69 11.48
CA VAL A 128 3.56 3.18 10.12
C VAL A 128 4.45 1.95 10.05
N THR A 129 3.93 0.90 9.44
CA THR A 129 4.67 -0.29 9.06
C THR A 129 4.60 -0.44 7.55
N LEU A 130 5.72 -0.30 6.86
CA LEU A 130 5.84 -0.64 5.45
C LEU A 130 6.05 -2.13 5.32
N VAL A 131 5.19 -2.80 4.54
CA VAL A 131 5.29 -4.25 4.32
C VAL A 131 6.42 -4.53 3.33
N GLU A 132 7.51 -5.11 3.82
CA GLU A 132 8.83 -5.19 3.16
C GLU A 132 8.79 -5.76 1.74
N ASP A 133 7.99 -6.79 1.52
CA ASP A 133 7.85 -7.54 0.28
C ASP A 133 6.54 -7.25 -0.48
N ALA A 134 5.70 -6.37 0.03
CA ALA A 134 4.41 -6.02 -0.56
C ALA A 134 4.36 -4.58 -1.10
N HIS A 135 5.48 -4.05 -1.56
CA HIS A 135 5.53 -2.85 -2.38
C HIS A 135 6.51 -3.02 -3.53
N ALA A 136 6.25 -2.36 -4.64
CA ALA A 136 6.99 -2.52 -5.87
C ALA A 136 7.21 -1.18 -6.59
N THR A 137 8.19 -1.18 -7.48
CA THR A 137 8.47 -0.07 -8.40
C THR A 137 9.13 -0.59 -9.67
N SER A 138 9.13 0.22 -10.72
CA SER A 138 9.86 -0.07 -11.96
C SER A 138 11.31 0.41 -11.86
N PRO A 139 12.25 -0.20 -12.58
CA PRO A 139 13.60 0.34 -12.70
C PRO A 139 13.58 1.78 -13.24
N GLY A 140 14.39 2.65 -12.67
CA GLY A 140 14.41 4.05 -13.07
C GLY A 140 15.66 4.79 -12.60
N GLY A 141 16.02 5.88 -13.27
CA GLY A 141 17.18 6.70 -12.89
C GLY A 141 18.52 5.97 -12.92
N GLY A 142 18.63 4.88 -13.68
CA GLY A 142 19.84 4.03 -13.72
C GLY A 142 19.91 3.01 -12.57
N LEU A 143 18.84 2.88 -11.78
CA LEU A 143 18.74 1.92 -10.67
C LEU A 143 17.79 0.77 -11.02
N THR A 144 18.09 -0.41 -10.49
CA THR A 144 17.16 -1.54 -10.51
C THR A 144 16.06 -1.35 -9.45
N GLU A 145 14.94 -2.06 -9.60
CA GLU A 145 13.87 -2.11 -8.59
C GLU A 145 14.43 -2.44 -7.20
N GLU A 146 15.28 -3.47 -7.11
CA GLU A 146 15.86 -3.91 -5.84
C GLU A 146 16.74 -2.82 -5.19
N GLN A 147 17.52 -2.08 -5.99
CA GLN A 147 18.34 -0.97 -5.50
C GLN A 147 17.47 0.16 -4.96
N ILE A 148 16.38 0.50 -5.65
CA ILE A 148 15.44 1.51 -5.19
C ILE A 148 14.78 1.07 -3.88
N ARG A 149 14.23 -0.15 -3.83
CA ARG A 149 13.57 -0.68 -2.62
C ARG A 149 14.54 -0.73 -1.43
N SER A 150 15.73 -1.29 -1.62
CA SER A 150 16.74 -1.36 -0.54
C SER A 150 17.14 0.02 -0.04
N HIS A 151 17.29 1.00 -0.93
CA HIS A 151 17.57 2.38 -0.55
C HIS A 151 16.42 2.97 0.27
N MET A 152 15.16 2.79 -0.17
CA MET A 152 13.99 3.31 0.52
C MET A 152 13.79 2.64 1.88
N HIS A 153 14.02 1.34 2.03
CA HIS A 153 14.02 0.66 3.32
C HIS A 153 15.01 1.32 4.28
N ARG A 154 16.24 1.60 3.82
CA ARG A 154 17.24 2.27 4.65
C ARG A 154 16.85 3.69 5.06
N VAL A 155 16.19 4.43 4.16
CA VAL A 155 15.79 5.82 4.39
C VAL A 155 14.59 5.93 5.34
N LEU A 156 13.66 4.97 5.26
CA LEU A 156 12.42 4.99 6.05
C LEU A 156 12.56 4.32 7.41
N ARG A 157 13.50 3.37 7.55
CA ARG A 157 13.65 2.56 8.76
C ARG A 157 13.93 3.42 9.99
N ASP A 158 13.33 3.00 11.10
CA ASP A 158 13.51 3.47 12.47
C ASP A 158 12.85 4.83 12.78
N GLU A 159 12.99 5.85 11.94
CA GLU A 159 12.44 7.17 12.23
C GLU A 159 11.04 7.38 11.66
N ILE A 160 10.74 6.77 10.50
CA ILE A 160 9.51 7.05 9.75
C ILE A 160 8.58 5.84 9.77
N ALA A 161 9.13 4.65 9.51
CA ALA A 161 8.35 3.43 9.44
C ALA A 161 9.13 2.20 9.94
N ARG A 162 8.40 1.26 10.53
CA ARG A 162 8.92 -0.10 10.69
C ARG A 162 8.89 -0.78 9.31
N ILE A 163 9.87 -1.64 9.05
CA ILE A 163 9.91 -2.47 7.84
C ILE A 163 9.75 -3.92 8.30
N VAL A 164 8.65 -4.55 7.91
CA VAL A 164 8.28 -5.89 8.39
C VAL A 164 7.86 -6.77 7.21
N PRO A 165 8.41 -7.98 7.08
CA PRO A 165 7.98 -8.93 6.07
C PRO A 165 6.48 -9.28 6.19
N SER A 166 5.83 -9.56 5.09
CA SER A 166 4.40 -9.90 5.04
C SER A 166 4.03 -11.07 5.97
N GLY A 167 4.88 -12.08 6.04
CA GLY A 167 4.68 -13.26 6.89
C GLY A 167 4.62 -12.99 8.39
N GLU A 168 5.20 -11.88 8.85
CA GLU A 168 5.25 -11.50 10.28
C GLU A 168 4.21 -10.43 10.65
N LEU A 169 3.61 -9.77 9.64
CA LEU A 169 2.80 -8.57 9.80
C LEU A 169 1.63 -8.73 10.79
N PHE A 170 0.91 -9.83 10.70
CA PHE A 170 -0.31 -10.06 11.48
C PHE A 170 -0.11 -10.98 12.69
N GLU A 171 1.10 -11.34 13.05
CA GLU A 171 1.35 -12.24 14.20
C GLU A 171 0.81 -11.68 15.52
N SER A 172 0.93 -10.38 15.75
CA SER A 172 0.44 -9.74 16.97
C SER A 172 -1.10 -9.71 17.02
N LEU A 173 -1.77 -9.55 15.88
CA LEU A 173 -3.23 -9.54 15.79
C LEU A 173 -3.82 -10.95 15.96
N ARG A 174 -3.15 -11.98 15.43
CA ARG A 174 -3.59 -13.39 15.58
C ARG A 174 -3.57 -13.85 17.04
N LYS A 175 -2.65 -13.37 17.87
CA LYS A 175 -2.54 -13.73 19.30
C LYS A 175 -3.71 -13.20 20.12
N VAL A 176 -4.28 -12.05 19.75
CA VAL A 176 -5.42 -11.43 20.48
C VAL A 176 -6.74 -12.13 20.18
N THR A 177 -6.89 -12.76 19.00
CA THR A 177 -8.13 -13.48 18.61
C THR A 177 -8.20 -14.92 19.15
N SER A 178 -7.13 -15.41 19.79
CA SER A 178 -7.03 -16.79 20.31
C SER A 178 -7.27 -16.89 21.84
N GLU A 179 -7.57 -15.79 22.50
CA GLU A 179 -7.96 -15.70 23.93
C GLU A 179 -9.46 -15.39 24.04
#